data_cd188e7249f6c9a7dac576391ee6e7c0
#
_entry.id   cd188e7249f6c9a7dac576391ee6e7c0
#
_cell.length_a   1.000
_cell.length_b   1.000
_cell.length_c   1.000
_cell.angle_alpha   90.00
_cell.angle_beta   90.00
_cell.angle_gamma   90.00
#
_symmetry.space_group_name_H-M   'P 1'
#
loop_
_entity.id
_entity.type
_entity.pdbx_description
1 polymer ?
#
loop_
_entity_poly.entity_id
_entity_poly.type
_entity_poly.pdbx_seq_one_letter_code
_entity_poly.pdbx_strand_id
1 'polypeptide(L)'
;PGAFTSTCSKIHLPGFVANAENIKAKGIKDIFCLSVNDPYVMNAWGEANNIGNKIKMLSDPYLFFTKAIGAEVDRNAKGMGIRSNRYTMVIENLKILNIQVEKETKLCGLSSAETILDIL
;
A
#
# COMPACT_ATOMS: atom_id res chain seq x y z
N PRO A 1 -2.84 -4.95 3.82
CA PRO A 1 -3.04 -6.33 4.33
C PRO A 1 -2.77 -7.43 3.30
N GLY A 2 -3.15 -7.26 2.03
CA GLY A 2 -2.85 -8.31 1.08
C GLY A 2 -3.41 -8.11 -0.31
N ALA A 3 -2.68 -8.64 -1.29
CA ALA A 3 -3.09 -8.72 -2.68
C ALA A 3 -4.40 -9.52 -2.78
N PHE A 4 -5.26 -9.12 -3.71
CA PHE A 4 -6.57 -9.74 -3.99
C PHE A 4 -7.56 -9.72 -2.82
N THR A 5 -7.23 -9.06 -1.71
CA THR A 5 -8.19 -8.84 -0.61
C THR A 5 -9.14 -7.69 -0.95
N SER A 6 -10.30 -7.62 -0.27
CA SER A 6 -11.40 -6.78 -0.72
C SER A 6 -11.08 -5.28 -0.76
N THR A 7 -10.72 -4.67 0.36
CA THR A 7 -10.44 -3.22 0.40
C THR A 7 -9.18 -2.86 -0.39
N CYS A 8 -8.14 -3.70 -0.34
CA CYS A 8 -6.92 -3.50 -1.10
C CYS A 8 -7.17 -3.47 -2.62
N SER A 9 -8.01 -4.38 -3.10
CA SER A 9 -8.26 -4.57 -4.53
C SER A 9 -9.38 -3.70 -5.08
N LYS A 10 -10.35 -3.31 -4.25
CA LYS A 10 -11.52 -2.55 -4.70
C LYS A 10 -11.39 -1.04 -4.49
N ILE A 11 -10.62 -0.61 -3.52
CA ILE A 11 -10.56 0.80 -3.09
C ILE A 11 -9.13 1.34 -3.08
N HIS A 12 -8.24 0.74 -2.29
CA HIS A 12 -6.94 1.32 -2.01
C HIS A 12 -6.04 1.40 -3.24
N LEU A 13 -5.71 0.27 -3.84
CA LEU A 13 -4.86 0.23 -5.04
C LEU A 13 -5.51 0.95 -6.23
N PRO A 14 -6.79 0.70 -6.57
CA PRO A 14 -7.42 1.44 -7.67
C PRO A 14 -7.43 2.95 -7.49
N GLY A 15 -7.57 3.44 -6.27
CA GLY A 15 -7.49 4.87 -5.96
C GLY A 15 -6.13 5.45 -6.32
N PHE A 16 -5.05 4.76 -6.00
CA PHE A 16 -3.70 5.18 -6.37
C PHE A 16 -3.44 5.06 -7.87
N VAL A 17 -3.94 4.05 -8.54
CA VAL A 17 -3.84 3.92 -9.99
C VAL A 17 -4.52 5.11 -10.69
N ALA A 18 -5.74 5.45 -10.27
CA ALA A 18 -6.50 6.56 -10.83
C ALA A 18 -5.84 7.92 -10.59
N ASN A 19 -5.15 8.09 -9.47
CA ASN A 19 -4.54 9.37 -9.06
C ASN A 19 -3.03 9.42 -9.25
N ALA A 20 -2.42 8.42 -9.88
CA ALA A 20 -0.96 8.31 -9.98
C ALA A 20 -0.32 9.52 -10.65
N GLU A 21 -0.90 10.01 -11.74
CA GLU A 21 -0.38 11.18 -12.45
C GLU A 21 -0.47 12.45 -11.60
N ASN A 22 -1.58 12.64 -10.89
CA ASN A 22 -1.76 13.78 -10.00
C ASN A 22 -0.76 13.75 -8.84
N ILE A 23 -0.51 12.58 -8.28
CA ILE A 23 0.47 12.40 -7.20
C ILE A 23 1.87 12.72 -7.71
N LYS A 24 2.25 12.21 -8.87
CA LYS A 24 3.58 12.48 -9.47
C LYS A 24 3.74 13.95 -9.83
N ALA A 25 2.68 14.62 -10.25
CA ALA A 25 2.69 16.06 -10.53
C ALA A 25 2.99 16.92 -9.28
N LYS A 26 2.78 16.37 -8.09
CA LYS A 26 3.14 17.01 -6.82
C LYS A 26 4.63 16.84 -6.43
N GLY A 27 5.44 16.25 -7.30
CA GLY A 27 6.87 16.04 -7.07
C GLY A 27 7.24 14.65 -6.58
N ILE A 28 6.29 13.71 -6.56
CA ILE A 28 6.57 12.32 -6.21
C ILE A 28 7.17 11.59 -7.40
N LYS A 29 8.37 11.04 -7.20
CA LYS A 29 9.11 10.32 -8.24
C LYS A 29 8.49 8.96 -8.56
N ASP A 30 8.27 8.15 -7.53
CA ASP A 30 7.77 6.80 -7.65
C ASP A 30 6.67 6.54 -6.63
N ILE A 31 5.71 5.70 -7.00
CA ILE A 31 4.67 5.19 -6.12
C ILE A 31 4.90 3.69 -5.97
N PHE A 32 5.02 3.21 -4.74
CA PHE A 32 5.21 1.81 -4.43
C PHE A 32 3.99 1.25 -3.71
N CYS A 33 3.61 0.03 -4.05
CA CYS A 33 2.61 -0.75 -3.32
C CYS A 33 3.30 -1.94 -2.67
N LEU A 34 3.27 -2.00 -1.35
CA LEU A 34 3.92 -3.04 -0.54
C LEU A 34 2.88 -3.92 0.14
N SER A 35 3.13 -5.21 0.14
CA SER A 35 2.35 -6.18 0.91
C SER A 35 3.25 -7.35 1.33
N VAL A 36 2.80 -8.14 2.29
CA VAL A 36 3.50 -9.34 2.76
C VAL A 36 3.34 -10.55 1.82
N ASN A 37 2.65 -10.40 0.71
CA ASN A 37 2.56 -11.42 -0.33
C ASN A 37 3.91 -11.60 -1.04
N ASP A 38 4.12 -12.77 -1.65
CA ASP A 38 5.32 -13.02 -2.43
C ASP A 38 5.38 -12.21 -3.73
N PRO A 39 6.55 -12.14 -4.41
CA PRO A 39 6.70 -11.33 -5.62
C PRO A 39 5.80 -11.76 -6.79
N TYR A 40 5.53 -13.04 -6.93
CA TYR A 40 4.68 -13.54 -8.02
C TYR A 40 3.24 -13.11 -7.85
N VAL A 41 2.74 -13.21 -6.62
CA VAL A 41 1.39 -12.75 -6.28
C VAL A 41 1.28 -11.24 -6.46
N MET A 42 2.28 -10.48 -6.01
CA MET A 42 2.29 -9.02 -6.18
C MET A 42 2.32 -8.63 -7.66
N ASN A 43 3.09 -9.31 -8.48
CA ASN A 43 3.11 -9.05 -9.92
C ASN A 43 1.74 -9.32 -10.56
N ALA A 44 1.13 -10.47 -10.27
CA ALA A 44 -0.19 -10.81 -10.79
C ALA A 44 -1.27 -9.83 -10.34
N TRP A 45 -1.19 -9.38 -9.10
CA TRP A 45 -2.14 -8.40 -8.56
C TRP A 45 -1.99 -7.03 -9.25
N GLY A 46 -0.76 -6.60 -9.49
CA GLY A 46 -0.48 -5.39 -10.25
C GLY A 46 -1.06 -5.46 -11.68
N GLU A 47 -0.85 -6.56 -12.37
CA GLU A 47 -1.41 -6.78 -13.71
C GLU A 47 -2.94 -6.74 -13.70
N ALA A 48 -3.56 -7.42 -12.73
CA ALA A 48 -5.03 -7.43 -12.58
C ALA A 48 -5.61 -6.03 -12.33
N ASN A 49 -4.83 -5.12 -11.78
CA ASN A 49 -5.24 -3.73 -11.52
C ASN A 49 -4.74 -2.74 -12.56
N ASN A 50 -4.14 -3.20 -13.65
CA ASN A 50 -3.68 -2.36 -14.77
C ASN A 50 -2.73 -1.24 -14.32
N ILE A 51 -1.81 -1.55 -13.43
CA ILE A 51 -0.89 -0.54 -12.87
C ILE A 51 0.08 0.03 -13.92
N GLY A 52 0.44 -0.74 -14.95
CA GLY A 52 1.39 -0.32 -15.98
C GLY A 52 2.70 0.18 -15.36
N ASN A 53 3.11 1.38 -15.73
CA ASN A 53 4.28 2.06 -15.15
C ASN A 53 3.92 3.03 -14.03
N LYS A 54 2.66 3.09 -13.62
CA LYS A 54 2.16 4.05 -12.64
C LYS A 54 2.61 3.72 -11.22
N ILE A 55 2.65 2.44 -10.88
CA ILE A 55 2.94 1.94 -9.54
C ILE A 55 3.92 0.77 -9.65
N LYS A 56 4.87 0.71 -8.73
CA LYS A 56 5.81 -0.40 -8.60
C LYS A 56 5.38 -1.29 -7.44
N MET A 57 5.28 -2.59 -7.70
CA MET A 57 4.89 -3.56 -6.68
C MET A 57 6.11 -4.04 -5.90
N LEU A 58 6.02 -4.05 -4.58
CA LEU A 58 7.04 -4.56 -3.67
C LEU A 58 6.48 -5.68 -2.81
N SER A 59 7.33 -6.59 -2.42
CA SER A 59 6.97 -7.76 -1.61
C SER A 59 7.77 -7.79 -0.32
N ASP A 60 7.09 -8.05 0.81
CA ASP A 60 7.69 -8.17 2.13
C ASP A 60 7.26 -9.51 2.78
N PRO A 61 7.60 -10.67 2.15
CA PRO A 61 7.05 -11.97 2.56
C PRO A 61 7.52 -12.43 3.93
N TYR A 62 8.67 -11.93 4.40
CA TYR A 62 9.21 -12.25 5.73
C TYR A 62 8.86 -11.20 6.78
N LEU A 63 8.05 -10.19 6.43
CA LEU A 63 7.63 -9.10 7.31
C LEU A 63 8.79 -8.26 7.88
N PHE A 64 9.96 -8.26 7.26
CA PHE A 64 11.10 -7.47 7.77
C PHE A 64 10.79 -5.98 7.84
N PHE A 65 10.29 -5.42 6.75
CA PHE A 65 9.92 -4.01 6.71
C PHE A 65 8.66 -3.74 7.55
N THR A 66 7.65 -4.58 7.42
CA THR A 66 6.37 -4.45 8.14
C THR A 66 6.59 -4.42 9.65
N LYS A 67 7.42 -5.30 10.18
CA LYS A 67 7.76 -5.32 11.62
C LYS A 67 8.64 -4.15 12.02
N ALA A 68 9.57 -3.75 11.17
CA ALA A 68 10.47 -2.62 11.45
C ALA A 68 9.71 -1.31 11.67
N ILE A 69 8.59 -1.11 10.98
CA ILE A 69 7.74 0.09 11.17
C ILE A 69 6.60 -0.14 12.17
N GLY A 70 6.54 -1.30 12.81
CA GLY A 70 5.49 -1.62 13.79
C GLY A 70 4.09 -1.79 13.19
N ALA A 71 4.00 -2.18 11.92
CA ALA A 71 2.73 -2.26 11.20
C ALA A 71 2.14 -3.68 11.15
N GLU A 72 2.77 -4.66 11.77
CA GLU A 72 2.26 -6.02 11.78
C GLU A 72 0.92 -6.14 12.52
N VAL A 73 0.04 -6.98 11.99
CA VAL A 73 -1.27 -7.27 12.58
C VAL A 73 -1.58 -8.76 12.44
N ASP A 74 -2.08 -9.35 13.53
CA ASP A 74 -2.48 -10.75 13.55
C ASP A 74 -3.84 -10.92 12.88
N ARG A 75 -3.86 -11.62 11.75
CA ARG A 75 -5.07 -11.96 10.99
C ARG A 75 -5.31 -13.46 10.96
N ASN A 76 -4.78 -14.19 11.94
CA ASN A 76 -4.96 -15.66 12.02
C ASN A 76 -6.43 -16.07 12.10
N ALA A 77 -7.27 -15.30 12.81
CA ALA A 77 -8.71 -15.57 12.89
C ALA A 77 -9.42 -15.54 11.52
N LYS A 78 -8.82 -14.89 10.53
CA LYS A 78 -9.34 -14.83 9.16
C LYS A 78 -8.59 -15.78 8.20
N GLY A 79 -7.73 -16.64 8.73
CA GLY A 79 -6.94 -17.56 7.93
C GLY A 79 -5.83 -16.88 7.12
N MET A 80 -5.44 -15.67 7.49
CA MET A 80 -4.48 -14.86 6.72
C MET A 80 -3.08 -14.80 7.33
N GLY A 81 -2.89 -15.30 8.55
CA GLY A 81 -1.62 -15.19 9.25
C GLY A 81 -1.32 -13.77 9.72
N ILE A 82 -0.03 -13.48 9.83
CA ILE A 82 0.41 -12.12 10.19
C ILE A 82 0.49 -11.28 8.92
N ARG A 83 -0.14 -10.12 8.94
CA ARG A 83 -0.23 -9.20 7.82
C ARG A 83 0.21 -7.80 8.23
N SER A 84 0.15 -6.86 7.31
CA SER A 84 0.37 -5.45 7.59
C SER A 84 -0.95 -4.73 7.82
N ASN A 85 -0.94 -3.75 8.71
CA ASN A 85 -1.97 -2.71 8.72
C ASN A 85 -1.95 -1.98 7.38
N ARG A 86 -3.07 -1.33 7.05
CA ARG A 86 -3.13 -0.45 5.89
C ARG A 86 -2.54 0.90 6.26
N TYR A 87 -1.61 1.37 5.45
CA TYR A 87 -1.02 2.69 5.63
C TYR A 87 -0.61 3.28 4.28
N THR A 88 -0.37 4.58 4.27
CA THR A 88 0.34 5.28 3.21
C THR A 88 1.42 6.15 3.84
N MET A 89 2.56 6.23 3.19
CA MET A 89 3.77 6.84 3.72
C MET A 89 4.40 7.70 2.63
N VAL A 90 4.81 8.90 3.00
CA VAL A 90 5.60 9.78 2.12
C VAL A 90 7.04 9.76 2.60
N ILE A 91 7.97 9.44 1.69
CA ILE A 91 9.39 9.28 2.01
C ILE A 91 10.21 10.19 1.10
N GLU A 92 11.20 10.87 1.67
CA GLU A 92 12.19 11.66 0.94
C GLU A 92 13.58 11.44 1.55
N ASN A 93 14.55 11.09 0.71
CA ASN A 93 15.94 10.88 1.14
C ASN A 93 16.05 9.92 2.34
N LEU A 94 15.34 8.79 2.28
CA LEU A 94 15.31 7.75 3.31
C LEU A 94 14.66 8.21 4.64
N LYS A 95 13.97 9.33 4.64
CA LYS A 95 13.23 9.82 5.80
C LYS A 95 11.73 9.74 5.56
N ILE A 96 11.01 9.27 6.56
CA ILE A 96 9.55 9.27 6.54
C ILE A 96 9.09 10.69 6.89
N LEU A 97 8.48 11.38 5.92
CA LEU A 97 7.93 12.72 6.13
C LEU A 97 6.52 12.68 6.70
N ASN A 98 5.75 11.68 6.31
CA ASN A 98 4.37 11.50 6.73
C ASN A 98 4.01 10.03 6.68
N ILE A 99 3.19 9.58 7.62
CA ILE A 99 2.59 8.25 7.62
C ILE A 99 1.14 8.35 8.09
N GLN A 100 0.23 7.78 7.32
CA GLN A 100 -1.20 7.71 7.62
C GLN A 100 -1.57 6.24 7.79
N VAL A 101 -1.86 5.83 9.02
CA VAL A 101 -2.18 4.43 9.37
C VAL A 101 -3.68 4.33 9.66
N GLU A 102 -4.34 3.40 9.00
CA GLU A 102 -5.75 3.12 9.27
C GLU A 102 -5.91 2.44 10.64
N LYS A 103 -7.02 2.72 11.32
CA LYS A 103 -7.33 2.08 12.60
C LYS A 103 -7.69 0.61 12.44
N GLU A 104 -8.29 0.24 11.30
CA GLU A 104 -8.69 -1.12 10.96
C GLU A 104 -8.35 -1.43 9.50
N THR A 105 -8.02 -2.68 9.20
CA THR A 105 -7.62 -3.09 7.84
C THR A 105 -8.72 -2.97 6.80
N LYS A 106 -9.98 -2.91 7.21
CA LYS A 106 -11.13 -2.70 6.30
C LYS A 106 -11.33 -1.25 5.89
N LEU A 107 -10.71 -0.29 6.60
CA LEU A 107 -10.84 1.14 6.33
C LEU A 107 -9.83 1.61 5.29
N CYS A 108 -10.22 2.59 4.49
CA CYS A 108 -9.34 3.26 3.54
C CYS A 108 -9.77 4.72 3.37
N GLY A 109 -9.60 5.51 4.44
CA GLY A 109 -9.83 6.96 4.43
C GLY A 109 -8.54 7.71 4.63
N LEU A 110 -7.87 7.48 5.76
CA LEU A 110 -6.61 8.14 6.11
C LEU A 110 -5.49 7.83 5.11
N SER A 111 -5.46 6.62 4.60
CA SER A 111 -4.41 6.13 3.69
C SER A 111 -4.79 6.22 2.22
N SER A 112 -5.92 6.82 1.88
CA SER A 112 -6.39 6.92 0.49
C SER A 112 -5.53 7.86 -0.35
N ALA A 113 -5.59 7.69 -1.67
CA ALA A 113 -4.90 8.57 -2.60
C ALA A 113 -5.36 10.02 -2.48
N GLU A 114 -6.65 10.24 -2.28
CA GLU A 114 -7.23 11.56 -2.09
C GLU A 114 -6.67 12.26 -0.85
N THR A 115 -6.60 11.55 0.27
CA THR A 115 -6.03 12.09 1.51
C THR A 115 -4.56 12.45 1.33
N ILE A 116 -3.78 11.61 0.65
CA ILE A 116 -2.37 11.90 0.40
C ILE A 116 -2.20 13.10 -0.53
N LEU A 117 -3.02 13.25 -1.55
CA LEU A 117 -3.00 14.42 -2.42
C LEU A 117 -3.19 15.73 -1.65
N ASP A 118 -4.06 15.73 -0.64
CA ASP A 118 -4.31 16.89 0.20
C ASP A 118 -3.10 17.24 1.09
N ILE A 119 -2.26 16.27 1.41
CA ILE A 119 -1.07 16.44 2.24
C ILE A 119 0.13 16.90 1.41
N LEU A 120 0.23 16.49 0.15
CA LEU A 120 1.36 16.79 -0.73
C LEU A 120 1.45 18.25 -1.20
#